data_888d62d14741a9d93f258eab7a37e8a5
#
_entry.id   888d62d14741a9d93f258eab7a37e8a5
#
_cell.length_a   1.000
_cell.length_b   1.000
_cell.length_c   1.000
_cell.angle_alpha   90.00
_cell.angle_beta   90.00
_cell.angle_gamma   90.00
#
_symmetry.space_group_name_H-M   'P 1'
#
loop_
_entity.id
_entity.type
_entity.pdbx_description
1 polymer ?
#
loop_
_entity_poly.entity_id
_entity_poly.type
_entity_poly.pdbx_seq_one_letter_code
_entity_poly.pdbx_strand_id
1 'polypeptide(L)'
;MSPRLLLTLLLLTGPAHAAGSLDFNRDIRPILSDNCFACHGFDAKKRKADLRLDTPEGAYAAIDGAFPIKPGDAQSSTIIHRALSTDEDEIMPPPETNKKLTPSQIETLKRWINEGAEYKKHWSFEPPVKLQPPQIRNPKSEIRNPIDNFIQAELPKHNLSPAPEASKEALIRRVTLDLTGLPPTLQEIDAFLADSSPDAYEKLVARLLKSQRYGEHMGRYWLDAARYADTHGLHLDNERSMWPYRDWVVRAFNDNLPFDQFTTWQLAGDLLPNATLDQKIASGFNRCNVTTSEGGSINEEFVFRYAVDRTDTTVAVWLGLTAGCAVCHDHKFDPITQKEFYQLYAFFNSAADPAMDGNILLTPPTLRLSTPAQSKQLADLDQKITTVQSQIRDALKTLNYIDPATLTPPPPVATSEAVWFEDAFPAGSDLQTAGAPTEFVTQETGPVFS
;
A
#
# COMPACT_ATOMS: atom_id res chain seq x y z
N MET A 1 10.92 21.69 89.45
CA MET A 1 9.98 21.59 88.36
C MET A 1 10.72 21.37 87.07
N SER A 2 10.70 20.13 86.56
CA SER A 2 11.48 19.67 85.40
C SER A 2 10.58 19.66 84.16
N PRO A 3 10.93 20.25 82.99
CA PRO A 3 10.13 20.13 81.79
C PRO A 3 10.51 18.81 81.08
N ARG A 4 9.46 18.02 80.80
CA ARG A 4 9.53 16.78 80.01
C ARG A 4 9.71 17.13 78.52
N LEU A 5 10.81 16.69 77.96
CA LEU A 5 11.05 16.74 76.51
C LEU A 5 10.19 15.66 75.80
N LEU A 6 9.19 16.11 75.04
CA LEU A 6 8.43 15.25 74.12
C LEU A 6 9.27 15.07 72.83
N LEU A 7 9.79 13.90 72.60
CA LEU A 7 10.48 13.53 71.37
C LEU A 7 9.43 13.09 70.35
N THR A 8 9.08 13.96 69.39
CA THR A 8 8.14 13.66 68.30
C THR A 8 8.92 12.91 67.20
N LEU A 9 8.69 11.59 67.09
CA LEU A 9 9.24 10.72 66.04
C LEU A 9 8.53 11.07 64.74
N LEU A 10 9.18 11.86 63.84
CA LEU A 10 8.72 12.09 62.49
C LEU A 10 9.02 10.82 61.67
N LEU A 11 8.02 10.01 61.45
CA LEU A 11 8.03 8.95 60.45
C LEU A 11 8.14 9.61 59.06
N LEU A 12 9.34 9.59 58.47
CA LEU A 12 9.60 9.88 57.07
C LEU A 12 8.96 8.77 56.23
N THR A 13 7.66 8.90 55.92
CA THR A 13 7.08 8.14 54.80
C THR A 13 7.60 8.79 53.52
N GLY A 14 8.66 8.24 52.96
CA GLY A 14 9.07 8.58 51.60
C GLY A 14 7.90 8.31 50.66
N PRO A 15 7.73 9.10 49.57
CA PRO A 15 6.68 8.85 48.62
C PRO A 15 6.91 7.44 48.04
N ALA A 16 6.00 6.52 48.39
CA ALA A 16 5.88 5.29 47.62
C ALA A 16 5.62 5.72 46.16
N HIS A 17 6.59 5.48 45.28
CA HIS A 17 6.36 5.57 43.85
C HIS A 17 5.20 4.62 43.59
N ALA A 18 4.02 5.18 43.28
CA ALA A 18 2.94 4.40 42.76
C ALA A 18 3.49 3.72 41.49
N ALA A 19 3.74 2.42 41.57
CA ALA A 19 4.14 1.63 40.43
C ALA A 19 3.03 1.81 39.39
N GLY A 20 3.36 2.50 38.29
CA GLY A 20 2.41 2.77 37.22
C GLY A 20 1.68 1.49 36.81
N SER A 21 0.44 1.58 36.36
CA SER A 21 -0.31 0.42 35.90
C SER A 21 0.45 -0.29 34.78
N LEU A 22 0.48 -1.63 34.85
CA LEU A 22 1.11 -2.44 33.79
C LEU A 22 0.27 -2.32 32.51
N ASP A 23 0.95 -2.15 31.38
CA ASP A 23 0.34 -2.20 30.06
C ASP A 23 0.76 -3.51 29.37
N PHE A 24 -0.21 -4.26 28.88
CA PHE A 24 0.04 -5.56 28.26
C PHE A 24 1.00 -5.46 27.06
N ASN A 25 0.81 -4.49 26.18
CA ASN A 25 1.63 -4.36 24.98
C ASN A 25 3.06 -3.87 25.25
N ARG A 26 3.23 -3.01 26.27
CA ARG A 26 4.53 -2.45 26.66
C ARG A 26 5.33 -3.39 27.56
N ASP A 27 4.66 -3.96 28.56
CA ASP A 27 5.36 -4.61 29.68
C ASP A 27 5.29 -6.14 29.64
N ILE A 28 4.24 -6.73 29.08
CA ILE A 28 3.95 -8.17 29.14
C ILE A 28 4.17 -8.86 27.79
N ARG A 29 3.57 -8.33 26.71
CA ARG A 29 3.69 -8.95 25.37
C ARG A 29 5.14 -9.18 24.94
N PRO A 30 6.12 -8.26 25.14
CA PRO A 30 7.51 -8.53 24.80
C PRO A 30 8.10 -9.73 25.56
N ILE A 31 7.75 -9.89 26.86
CA ILE A 31 8.23 -11.03 27.66
C ILE A 31 7.69 -12.34 27.07
N LEU A 32 6.37 -12.40 26.78
CA LEU A 32 5.73 -13.60 26.26
C LEU A 32 6.16 -13.91 24.83
N SER A 33 6.25 -12.89 23.95
CA SER A 33 6.64 -13.09 22.55
C SER A 33 8.07 -13.60 22.41
N ASP A 34 8.98 -13.05 23.19
CA ASP A 34 10.38 -13.42 23.10
C ASP A 34 10.67 -14.81 23.71
N ASN A 35 9.90 -15.20 24.72
CA ASN A 35 10.23 -16.41 25.50
C ASN A 35 9.23 -17.57 25.30
N CYS A 36 7.98 -17.31 24.93
CA CYS A 36 6.90 -18.31 24.99
C CYS A 36 6.21 -18.58 23.63
N PHE A 37 5.93 -17.53 22.83
CA PHE A 37 5.05 -17.67 21.64
C PHE A 37 5.65 -18.53 20.54
N ALA A 38 6.96 -18.74 20.49
CA ALA A 38 7.57 -19.64 19.52
C ALA A 38 7.07 -21.07 19.62
N CYS A 39 6.75 -21.51 20.86
CA CYS A 39 6.24 -22.86 21.15
C CYS A 39 4.80 -22.88 21.68
N HIS A 40 4.29 -21.76 22.20
CA HIS A 40 2.97 -21.64 22.79
C HIS A 40 2.18 -20.47 22.18
N GLY A 41 2.25 -20.32 20.84
CA GLY A 41 1.60 -19.26 20.09
C GLY A 41 0.71 -19.80 18.98
N PHE A 42 0.50 -18.95 17.97
CA PHE A 42 -0.43 -19.17 16.85
C PHE A 42 0.00 -20.31 15.92
N ASP A 43 1.28 -20.65 15.77
CA ASP A 43 1.75 -21.70 14.84
C ASP A 43 1.38 -23.10 15.32
N ALA A 44 0.28 -23.63 14.81
CA ALA A 44 -0.23 -24.96 15.19
C ALA A 44 0.79 -26.11 14.94
N LYS A 45 1.70 -25.96 13.96
CA LYS A 45 2.73 -26.98 13.67
C LYS A 45 3.86 -26.99 14.68
N LYS A 46 4.14 -25.84 15.29
CA LYS A 46 5.20 -25.70 16.32
C LYS A 46 4.66 -25.73 17.74
N ARG A 47 3.34 -25.65 17.89
CA ARG A 47 2.70 -25.58 19.20
C ARG A 47 2.99 -26.83 20.03
N LYS A 48 3.35 -26.63 21.27
CA LYS A 48 3.58 -27.68 22.26
C LYS A 48 2.45 -27.72 23.27
N ALA A 49 2.05 -28.92 23.67
CA ALA A 49 1.01 -29.19 24.67
C ALA A 49 -0.35 -28.52 24.36
N ASP A 50 -0.65 -28.24 23.09
CA ASP A 50 -1.83 -27.47 22.66
C ASP A 50 -2.07 -26.14 23.38
N LEU A 51 -1.05 -25.66 24.09
CA LEU A 51 -1.10 -24.43 24.87
C LEU A 51 -0.91 -23.20 23.96
N ARG A 52 -1.83 -22.25 24.10
CA ARG A 52 -1.75 -20.91 23.51
C ARG A 52 -1.61 -19.84 24.60
N LEU A 53 -0.49 -19.14 24.61
CA LEU A 53 -0.25 -18.00 25.50
C LEU A 53 -0.41 -16.66 24.79
N ASP A 54 -0.70 -16.68 23.49
CA ASP A 54 -0.90 -15.50 22.66
C ASP A 54 -2.36 -15.01 22.62
N THR A 55 -3.29 -15.79 23.18
CA THR A 55 -4.70 -15.42 23.33
C THR A 55 -5.20 -15.67 24.77
N PRO A 56 -6.14 -14.85 25.27
CA PRO A 56 -6.69 -15.06 26.62
C PRO A 56 -7.42 -16.39 26.75
N GLU A 57 -8.17 -16.80 25.70
CA GLU A 57 -8.94 -18.06 25.71
C GLU A 57 -8.01 -19.26 25.91
N GLY A 58 -6.89 -19.29 25.20
CA GLY A 58 -5.91 -20.38 25.32
C GLY A 58 -5.08 -20.33 26.59
N ALA A 59 -4.77 -19.13 27.07
CA ALA A 59 -3.97 -18.95 28.28
C ALA A 59 -4.74 -19.25 29.57
N TYR A 60 -6.06 -19.03 29.59
CA TYR A 60 -6.91 -19.27 30.75
C TYR A 60 -7.57 -20.64 30.75
N ALA A 61 -7.51 -21.37 29.64
CA ALA A 61 -8.06 -22.72 29.58
C ALA A 61 -7.25 -23.67 30.49
N ALA A 62 -7.97 -24.48 31.28
CA ALA A 62 -7.31 -25.52 32.05
C ALA A 62 -6.76 -26.63 31.14
N ILE A 63 -5.54 -27.06 31.38
CA ILE A 63 -4.90 -28.20 30.74
C ILE A 63 -4.59 -29.22 31.85
N ASP A 64 -5.12 -30.41 31.75
CA ASP A 64 -5.00 -31.47 32.76
C ASP A 64 -5.36 -31.01 34.19
N GLY A 65 -6.36 -30.11 34.29
CA GLY A 65 -6.83 -29.58 35.58
C GLY A 65 -5.99 -28.43 36.15
N ALA A 66 -4.92 -28.01 35.49
CA ALA A 66 -4.09 -26.87 35.87
C ALA A 66 -4.28 -25.69 34.92
N PHE A 67 -4.21 -24.46 35.43
CA PHE A 67 -4.35 -23.26 34.63
C PHE A 67 -2.98 -22.72 34.23
N PRO A 68 -2.70 -22.55 32.93
CA PRO A 68 -1.49 -21.86 32.49
C PRO A 68 -1.37 -20.47 33.10
N ILE A 69 -2.44 -19.69 33.00
CA ILE A 69 -2.61 -18.39 33.68
C ILE A 69 -3.99 -18.38 34.35
N LYS A 70 -4.00 -18.18 35.66
CA LYS A 70 -5.22 -17.98 36.44
C LYS A 70 -5.34 -16.51 36.82
N PRO A 71 -6.20 -15.75 36.14
CA PRO A 71 -6.35 -14.32 36.43
C PRO A 71 -6.61 -14.05 37.93
N GLY A 72 -5.85 -13.10 38.49
CA GLY A 72 -5.91 -12.76 39.90
C GLY A 72 -5.09 -13.67 40.84
N ASP A 73 -4.47 -14.74 40.33
CA ASP A 73 -3.78 -15.74 41.16
C ASP A 73 -2.50 -16.25 40.47
N ALA A 74 -1.42 -15.51 40.63
CA ALA A 74 -0.11 -15.89 40.09
C ALA A 74 0.45 -17.15 40.77
N GLN A 75 0.05 -17.40 42.02
CA GLN A 75 0.52 -18.56 42.76
C GLN A 75 -0.03 -19.88 42.23
N SER A 76 -1.25 -19.87 41.69
CA SER A 76 -1.85 -21.06 41.07
C SER A 76 -1.65 -21.11 39.56
N SER A 77 -0.86 -20.20 38.98
CA SER A 77 -0.57 -20.15 37.53
C SER A 77 0.65 -20.96 37.17
N THR A 78 0.50 -22.01 36.33
CA THR A 78 1.59 -22.93 36.01
C THR A 78 2.74 -22.26 35.23
N ILE A 79 2.48 -21.17 34.50
CA ILE A 79 3.53 -20.40 33.83
C ILE A 79 4.59 -19.89 34.83
N ILE A 80 4.16 -19.46 36.02
CA ILE A 80 5.07 -19.00 37.08
C ILE A 80 5.83 -20.14 37.71
N HIS A 81 5.17 -21.27 37.95
CA HIS A 81 5.83 -22.47 38.50
C HIS A 81 6.91 -22.96 37.55
N ARG A 82 6.60 -23.09 36.26
CA ARG A 82 7.56 -23.54 35.25
C ARG A 82 8.70 -22.52 35.03
N ALA A 83 8.43 -21.20 35.10
CA ALA A 83 9.46 -20.17 35.00
C ALA A 83 10.44 -20.18 36.21
N LEU A 84 10.02 -20.71 37.35
CA LEU A 84 10.80 -20.81 38.57
C LEU A 84 11.35 -22.21 38.84
N SER A 85 10.97 -23.22 38.07
CA SER A 85 11.46 -24.59 38.23
C SER A 85 12.98 -24.66 38.09
N THR A 86 13.61 -25.56 38.83
CA THR A 86 15.02 -25.92 38.69
C THR A 86 15.21 -27.28 38.02
N ASP A 87 14.12 -27.95 37.73
CA ASP A 87 14.09 -29.22 37.01
C ASP A 87 14.16 -28.91 35.50
N GLU A 88 15.15 -29.49 34.82
CA GLU A 88 15.40 -29.28 33.39
C GLU A 88 14.24 -29.75 32.51
N ASP A 89 13.45 -30.73 32.94
CA ASP A 89 12.28 -31.24 32.22
C ASP A 89 11.03 -30.37 32.43
N GLU A 90 11.04 -29.52 33.45
CA GLU A 90 9.88 -28.67 33.78
C GLU A 90 10.10 -27.19 33.48
N ILE A 91 11.33 -26.71 33.55
CA ILE A 91 11.63 -25.28 33.41
C ILE A 91 11.21 -24.75 32.06
N MET A 92 10.60 -23.53 32.04
CA MET A 92 10.25 -22.81 30.82
C MET A 92 10.82 -21.38 30.82
N PRO A 93 11.47 -20.95 29.73
CA PRO A 93 11.77 -21.71 28.49
C PRO A 93 12.74 -22.87 28.72
N PRO A 94 12.64 -23.94 27.89
CA PRO A 94 13.54 -25.08 28.00
C PRO A 94 15.01 -24.70 27.77
N PRO A 95 16.00 -25.35 28.45
CA PRO A 95 17.41 -24.98 28.37
C PRO A 95 17.98 -24.96 26.95
N GLU A 96 17.54 -25.85 26.06
CA GLU A 96 17.97 -25.94 24.66
C GLU A 96 17.64 -24.71 23.84
N THR A 97 16.70 -23.88 24.29
CA THR A 97 16.35 -22.61 23.59
C THR A 97 17.35 -21.49 23.84
N ASN A 98 18.28 -21.66 24.82
CA ASN A 98 19.17 -20.61 25.28
C ASN A 98 18.47 -19.33 25.76
N LYS A 99 17.22 -19.44 26.20
CA LYS A 99 16.40 -18.35 26.73
C LYS A 99 16.18 -18.54 28.23
N LYS A 100 16.20 -17.42 28.94
CA LYS A 100 15.93 -17.44 30.39
C LYS A 100 15.23 -16.15 30.79
N LEU A 101 14.15 -16.28 31.55
CA LEU A 101 13.49 -15.13 32.16
C LEU A 101 14.34 -14.54 33.27
N THR A 102 14.46 -13.21 33.27
CA THR A 102 15.10 -12.51 34.37
C THR A 102 14.17 -12.45 35.59
N PRO A 103 14.70 -12.31 36.81
CA PRO A 103 13.88 -12.14 38.02
C PRO A 103 12.87 -10.98 37.89
N SER A 104 13.28 -9.88 37.26
CA SER A 104 12.40 -8.72 37.00
C SER A 104 11.23 -9.07 36.06
N GLN A 105 11.48 -9.84 35.01
CA GLN A 105 10.42 -10.30 34.08
C GLN A 105 9.43 -11.23 34.79
N ILE A 106 9.92 -12.14 35.64
CA ILE A 106 9.07 -13.04 36.44
C ILE A 106 8.17 -12.23 37.38
N GLU A 107 8.74 -11.25 38.10
CA GLU A 107 7.95 -10.38 38.98
C GLU A 107 6.93 -9.53 38.22
N THR A 108 7.26 -9.06 37.00
CA THR A 108 6.34 -8.36 36.13
C THR A 108 5.16 -9.25 35.70
N LEU A 109 5.44 -10.50 35.32
CA LEU A 109 4.38 -11.47 34.99
C LEU A 109 3.52 -11.81 36.22
N LYS A 110 4.09 -12.02 37.39
CA LYS A 110 3.33 -12.27 38.65
C LYS A 110 2.40 -11.11 38.95
N ARG A 111 2.94 -9.89 38.88
CA ARG A 111 2.17 -8.70 39.14
C ARG A 111 0.99 -8.56 38.15
N TRP A 112 1.25 -8.74 36.88
CA TRP A 112 0.23 -8.70 35.82
C TRP A 112 -0.87 -9.75 36.06
N ILE A 113 -0.48 -10.99 36.39
CA ILE A 113 -1.46 -12.05 36.69
C ILE A 113 -2.31 -11.69 37.89
N ASN A 114 -1.71 -11.18 38.97
CA ASN A 114 -2.44 -10.77 40.18
C ASN A 114 -3.35 -9.54 39.92
N GLU A 115 -3.00 -8.67 38.98
CA GLU A 115 -3.81 -7.53 38.54
C GLU A 115 -4.95 -7.96 37.58
N GLY A 116 -5.11 -9.27 37.28
CA GLY A 116 -6.21 -9.80 36.47
C GLY A 116 -5.83 -10.35 35.12
N ALA A 117 -4.53 -10.34 34.77
CA ALA A 117 -3.95 -10.88 33.54
C ALA A 117 -4.65 -10.37 32.26
N GLU A 118 -5.05 -9.07 32.22
CA GLU A 118 -5.78 -8.52 31.09
C GLU A 118 -4.92 -8.53 29.82
N TYR A 119 -5.43 -9.20 28.77
CA TYR A 119 -4.83 -9.20 27.43
C TYR A 119 -5.35 -8.00 26.62
N LYS A 120 -4.48 -7.46 25.76
CA LYS A 120 -4.87 -6.48 24.75
C LYS A 120 -4.51 -6.98 23.37
N LYS A 121 -5.23 -6.49 22.35
CA LYS A 121 -4.80 -6.65 20.97
C LYS A 121 -3.42 -6.08 20.78
N HIS A 122 -2.74 -6.44 19.68
CA HIS A 122 -1.47 -5.79 19.36
C HIS A 122 -1.71 -4.28 19.20
N TRP A 123 -0.77 -3.46 19.70
CA TRP A 123 -0.92 -1.99 19.76
C TRP A 123 -1.25 -1.36 18.40
N SER A 124 -0.79 -1.95 17.29
CA SER A 124 -1.07 -1.47 15.93
C SER A 124 -2.54 -1.64 15.50
N PHE A 125 -3.31 -2.46 16.21
CA PHE A 125 -4.75 -2.68 15.98
C PHE A 125 -5.64 -2.03 17.03
N GLU A 126 -5.05 -1.24 17.93
CA GLU A 126 -5.81 -0.43 18.89
C GLU A 126 -5.95 1.00 18.37
N PRO A 127 -7.12 1.63 18.55
CA PRO A 127 -7.28 3.02 18.17
C PRO A 127 -6.24 3.91 18.86
N PRO A 128 -5.57 4.83 18.12
CA PRO A 128 -4.59 5.73 18.73
C PRO A 128 -5.26 6.65 19.75
N VAL A 129 -4.62 6.77 20.92
CA VAL A 129 -5.06 7.67 21.99
C VAL A 129 -4.20 8.93 21.95
N LYS A 130 -4.86 10.11 21.93
CA LYS A 130 -4.17 11.39 21.98
C LYS A 130 -3.58 11.60 23.37
N LEU A 131 -2.27 11.42 23.49
CA LEU A 131 -1.54 11.68 24.73
C LEU A 131 -1.39 13.19 24.96
N GLN A 132 -1.43 13.62 26.24
CA GLN A 132 -1.08 14.98 26.58
C GLN A 132 0.44 15.14 26.58
N PRO A 133 1.00 16.17 25.90
CA PRO A 133 2.43 16.41 25.92
C PRO A 133 2.93 16.64 27.34
N PRO A 134 4.06 16.02 27.75
CA PRO A 134 4.65 16.25 29.06
C PRO A 134 4.99 17.74 29.28
N GLN A 135 4.76 18.23 30.49
CA GLN A 135 5.18 19.58 30.85
C GLN A 135 6.68 19.62 31.16
N ILE A 136 7.45 20.34 30.36
CA ILE A 136 8.88 20.52 30.58
C ILE A 136 9.13 21.84 31.30
N ARG A 137 9.54 21.76 32.57
CA ARG A 137 9.72 22.97 33.41
C ARG A 137 10.91 23.83 33.01
N ASN A 138 12.01 23.23 32.58
CA ASN A 138 13.22 23.92 32.14
C ASN A 138 13.70 23.27 30.84
N PRO A 139 13.13 23.61 29.68
CA PRO A 139 13.56 23.02 28.44
C PRO A 139 14.99 23.45 28.10
N LYS A 140 15.81 22.47 27.72
CA LYS A 140 17.22 22.71 27.31
C LYS A 140 17.33 23.25 25.87
N SER A 141 16.23 23.23 25.13
CA SER A 141 16.09 23.85 23.82
C SER A 141 14.67 24.40 23.68
N GLU A 142 14.45 25.22 22.66
CA GLU A 142 13.13 25.75 22.34
C GLU A 142 12.12 24.61 22.08
N ILE A 143 10.91 24.77 22.61
CA ILE A 143 9.76 23.89 22.33
C ILE A 143 8.96 24.51 21.18
N ARG A 144 9.10 23.97 19.99
CA ARG A 144 8.41 24.48 18.78
C ARG A 144 7.10 23.73 18.50
N ASN A 145 7.02 22.48 18.92
CA ASN A 145 5.84 21.67 18.73
C ASN A 145 5.70 20.62 19.85
N PRO A 146 4.52 19.96 20.00
CA PRO A 146 4.31 18.97 21.06
C PRO A 146 5.28 17.78 21.03
N ILE A 147 5.87 17.45 19.90
CA ILE A 147 6.86 16.33 19.79
C ILE A 147 8.09 16.66 20.63
N ASP A 148 8.52 17.92 20.65
CA ASP A 148 9.67 18.36 21.44
C ASP A 148 9.49 18.07 22.93
N ASN A 149 8.26 18.18 23.44
CA ASN A 149 7.95 17.84 24.84
C ASN A 149 8.24 16.37 25.13
N PHE A 150 7.80 15.46 24.27
CA PHE A 150 8.05 14.03 24.44
C PHE A 150 9.54 13.70 24.34
N ILE A 151 10.24 14.25 23.35
CA ILE A 151 11.67 14.05 23.16
C ILE A 151 12.46 14.58 24.36
N GLN A 152 12.20 15.83 24.79
CA GLN A 152 12.90 16.43 25.91
C GLN A 152 12.57 15.79 27.28
N ALA A 153 11.42 15.12 27.41
CA ALA A 153 11.10 14.33 28.58
C ALA A 153 11.92 12.99 28.63
N GLU A 154 12.26 12.44 27.47
CA GLU A 154 12.95 11.14 27.38
C GLU A 154 14.47 11.27 27.43
N LEU A 155 15.06 12.26 26.76
CA LEU A 155 16.52 12.43 26.67
C LEU A 155 17.25 12.36 28.02
N PRO A 156 16.79 13.02 29.11
CA PRO A 156 17.47 12.95 30.40
C PRO A 156 17.55 11.56 31.01
N LYS A 157 16.59 10.66 30.73
CA LYS A 157 16.60 9.28 31.22
C LYS A 157 17.77 8.46 30.63
N HIS A 158 18.29 8.92 29.49
CA HIS A 158 19.43 8.32 28.80
C HIS A 158 20.71 9.13 28.96
N ASN A 159 20.73 10.12 29.88
CA ASN A 159 21.86 11.07 30.05
C ASN A 159 22.20 11.86 28.78
N LEU A 160 21.21 12.14 27.95
CA LEU A 160 21.36 12.89 26.71
C LEU A 160 20.79 14.32 26.86
N SER A 161 21.25 15.20 25.99
CA SER A 161 20.74 16.56 25.84
C SER A 161 20.46 16.83 24.37
N PRO A 162 19.50 17.72 24.03
CA PRO A 162 19.29 18.16 22.66
C PRO A 162 20.58 18.74 22.06
N ALA A 163 20.84 18.45 20.80
CA ALA A 163 21.90 19.11 20.04
C ALA A 163 21.54 20.60 19.81
N PRO A 164 22.54 21.46 19.61
CA PRO A 164 22.29 22.85 19.16
C PRO A 164 21.52 22.86 17.83
N GLU A 165 20.79 23.94 17.58
CA GLU A 165 20.17 24.18 16.28
C GLU A 165 21.24 24.18 15.17
N ALA A 166 20.90 23.60 14.04
CA ALA A 166 21.79 23.55 12.87
C ALA A 166 21.97 24.95 12.27
N SER A 167 23.10 25.18 11.58
CA SER A 167 23.31 26.42 10.84
C SER A 167 22.27 26.62 9.74
N LYS A 168 22.04 27.86 9.31
CA LYS A 168 21.11 28.17 8.22
C LYS A 168 21.42 27.39 6.95
N GLU A 169 22.69 27.22 6.61
CA GLU A 169 23.14 26.45 5.45
C GLU A 169 22.74 24.98 5.55
N ALA A 170 22.88 24.40 6.74
CA ALA A 170 22.45 23.02 6.98
C ALA A 170 20.91 22.89 6.97
N LEU A 171 20.20 23.87 7.52
CA LEU A 171 18.73 23.87 7.55
C LEU A 171 18.14 23.96 6.14
N ILE A 172 18.57 24.94 5.32
CA ILE A 172 18.06 25.07 3.95
C ILE A 172 18.37 23.82 3.12
N ARG A 173 19.60 23.27 3.24
CA ARG A 173 19.97 22.06 2.52
C ARG A 173 19.08 20.89 2.89
N ARG A 174 18.86 20.64 4.17
CA ARG A 174 18.03 19.53 4.67
C ARG A 174 16.60 19.67 4.20
N VAL A 175 15.95 20.79 4.52
CA VAL A 175 14.52 20.98 4.22
C VAL A 175 14.22 20.99 2.72
N THR A 176 15.14 21.51 1.89
CA THR A 176 14.95 21.52 0.43
C THR A 176 15.04 20.07 -0.12
N LEU A 177 16.03 19.29 0.33
CA LEU A 177 16.14 17.88 -0.04
C LEU A 177 14.94 17.06 0.45
N ASP A 178 14.49 17.28 1.68
CA ASP A 178 13.38 16.53 2.28
C ASP A 178 12.03 16.81 1.58
N LEU A 179 11.81 18.07 1.17
CA LEU A 179 10.54 18.47 0.56
C LEU A 179 10.53 18.36 -0.97
N THR A 180 11.66 18.51 -1.64
CA THR A 180 11.72 18.57 -3.11
C THR A 180 12.61 17.51 -3.76
N GLY A 181 13.39 16.77 -2.97
CA GLY A 181 14.37 15.81 -3.47
C GLY A 181 15.58 16.44 -4.18
N LEU A 182 15.66 17.76 -4.22
CA LEU A 182 16.71 18.52 -4.92
C LEU A 182 17.48 19.40 -3.94
N PRO A 183 18.78 19.68 -4.19
CA PRO A 183 19.51 20.66 -3.42
C PRO A 183 19.00 22.08 -3.70
N PRO A 184 19.11 23.00 -2.73
CA PRO A 184 18.82 24.40 -2.99
C PRO A 184 19.80 25.00 -4.00
N THR A 185 19.36 25.99 -4.79
CA THR A 185 20.21 26.79 -5.65
C THR A 185 21.04 27.75 -4.82
N LEU A 186 22.17 28.24 -5.37
CA LEU A 186 23.00 29.24 -4.70
C LEU A 186 22.22 30.51 -4.36
N GLN A 187 21.37 30.98 -5.27
CA GLN A 187 20.51 32.13 -5.06
C GLN A 187 19.53 31.92 -3.88
N GLU A 188 18.95 30.73 -3.73
CA GLU A 188 18.08 30.42 -2.61
C GLU A 188 18.83 30.37 -1.28
N ILE A 189 20.06 29.86 -1.29
CA ILE A 189 20.92 29.85 -0.11
C ILE A 189 21.24 31.31 0.30
N ASP A 190 21.71 32.13 -0.61
CA ASP A 190 22.05 33.53 -0.33
C ASP A 190 20.84 34.32 0.20
N ALA A 191 19.67 34.13 -0.41
CA ALA A 191 18.41 34.75 0.03
C ALA A 191 18.02 34.33 1.46
N PHE A 192 18.13 33.03 1.79
CA PHE A 192 17.82 32.56 3.12
C PHE A 192 18.82 32.99 4.18
N LEU A 193 20.11 33.05 3.84
CA LEU A 193 21.16 33.57 4.74
C LEU A 193 20.95 35.04 5.05
N ALA A 194 20.54 35.83 4.06
CA ALA A 194 20.28 37.27 4.20
C ALA A 194 18.99 37.59 4.97
N ASP A 195 18.02 36.64 5.02
CA ASP A 195 16.75 36.85 5.76
C ASP A 195 17.00 36.74 7.27
N SER A 196 16.93 37.85 7.96
CA SER A 196 17.05 37.96 9.42
C SER A 196 15.73 37.97 10.16
N SER A 197 14.61 37.76 9.46
CA SER A 197 13.30 37.73 10.09
C SER A 197 13.14 36.51 11.00
N PRO A 198 12.36 36.61 12.11
CA PRO A 198 12.19 35.52 13.05
C PRO A 198 11.45 34.32 12.45
N ASP A 199 10.72 34.52 11.36
CA ASP A 199 9.94 33.52 10.63
C ASP A 199 10.60 33.09 9.29
N ALA A 200 11.91 33.32 9.14
CA ALA A 200 12.65 33.00 7.91
C ALA A 200 12.54 31.53 7.54
N TYR A 201 12.63 30.62 8.52
CA TYR A 201 12.54 29.17 8.29
C TYR A 201 11.12 28.75 7.88
N GLU A 202 10.11 29.26 8.53
CA GLU A 202 8.70 29.00 8.21
C GLU A 202 8.34 29.48 6.81
N LYS A 203 8.85 30.65 6.39
CA LYS A 203 8.71 31.16 5.02
C LYS A 203 9.39 30.24 4.01
N LEU A 204 10.58 29.74 4.32
CA LEU A 204 11.30 28.79 3.47
C LEU A 204 10.47 27.50 3.30
N VAL A 205 9.99 26.91 4.38
CA VAL A 205 9.15 25.70 4.36
C VAL A 205 7.87 25.93 3.55
N ALA A 206 7.16 27.04 3.80
CA ALA A 206 5.93 27.39 3.09
C ALA A 206 6.17 27.57 1.57
N ARG A 207 7.32 28.12 1.17
CA ARG A 207 7.71 28.25 -0.24
C ARG A 207 7.95 26.88 -0.88
N LEU A 208 8.69 26.01 -0.19
CA LEU A 208 9.02 24.67 -0.70
C LEU A 208 7.76 23.78 -0.83
N LEU A 209 6.84 23.85 0.12
CA LEU A 209 5.56 23.13 0.05
C LEU A 209 4.65 23.59 -1.11
N LYS A 210 4.83 24.82 -1.61
CA LYS A 210 4.13 25.35 -2.79
C LYS A 210 4.85 25.04 -4.11
N SER A 211 6.04 24.46 -4.05
CA SER A 211 6.79 24.09 -5.25
C SER A 211 6.18 22.86 -5.91
N GLN A 212 6.08 22.87 -7.24
CA GLN A 212 5.67 21.66 -8.00
C GLN A 212 6.58 20.46 -7.72
N ARG A 213 7.85 20.71 -7.37
CA ARG A 213 8.80 19.67 -7.02
C ARG A 213 8.43 18.89 -5.76
N TYR A 214 7.59 19.48 -4.87
CA TYR A 214 7.06 18.77 -3.71
C TYR A 214 6.22 17.58 -4.13
N GLY A 215 5.25 17.80 -5.02
CA GLY A 215 4.41 16.69 -5.52
C GLY A 215 5.20 15.65 -6.32
N GLU A 216 6.17 16.08 -7.14
CA GLU A 216 7.06 15.16 -7.86
C GLU A 216 7.88 14.29 -6.89
N HIS A 217 8.42 14.89 -5.83
CA HIS A 217 9.22 14.17 -4.84
C HIS A 217 8.37 13.21 -3.99
N MET A 218 7.24 13.67 -3.45
CA MET A 218 6.36 12.85 -2.62
C MET A 218 5.63 11.79 -3.44
N GLY A 219 5.19 12.14 -4.66
CA GLY A 219 4.55 11.22 -5.60
C GLY A 219 5.41 10.01 -5.93
N ARG A 220 6.73 10.14 -5.94
CA ARG A 220 7.66 9.04 -6.17
C ARG A 220 7.46 7.88 -5.19
N TYR A 221 7.33 8.17 -3.91
CA TYR A 221 7.12 7.16 -2.88
C TYR A 221 5.76 6.48 -3.00
N TRP A 222 4.75 7.25 -3.37
CA TRP A 222 3.42 6.71 -3.60
C TRP A 222 3.37 5.83 -4.86
N LEU A 223 3.98 6.27 -5.94
CA LEU A 223 4.01 5.53 -7.21
C LEU A 223 4.77 4.21 -7.07
N ASP A 224 5.83 4.17 -6.26
CA ASP A 224 6.53 2.94 -5.89
C ASP A 224 5.61 1.98 -5.13
N ALA A 225 4.93 2.45 -4.09
CA ALA A 225 3.95 1.66 -3.35
C ALA A 225 2.77 1.18 -4.23
N ALA A 226 2.32 2.01 -5.17
CA ALA A 226 1.28 1.67 -6.15
C ALA A 226 1.78 0.72 -7.25
N ARG A 227 3.07 0.39 -7.33
CA ARG A 227 3.72 -0.42 -8.38
C ARG A 227 3.58 0.20 -9.78
N TYR A 228 3.55 1.54 -9.87
CA TYR A 228 3.44 2.23 -11.16
C TYR A 228 4.61 1.87 -12.07
N ALA A 229 4.30 1.58 -13.33
CA ALA A 229 5.29 1.42 -14.39
C ALA A 229 4.70 1.85 -15.74
N ASP A 230 5.57 2.27 -16.67
CA ASP A 230 5.21 2.60 -18.04
C ASP A 230 5.28 1.37 -18.98
N THR A 231 5.38 0.16 -18.39
CA THR A 231 5.42 -1.11 -19.09
C THR A 231 4.47 -2.12 -18.45
N HIS A 232 4.15 -3.19 -19.17
CA HIS A 232 3.25 -4.26 -18.71
C HIS A 232 3.87 -5.16 -17.64
N GLY A 233 5.20 -5.27 -17.58
CA GLY A 233 5.95 -5.96 -16.54
C GLY A 233 6.20 -7.46 -16.76
N LEU A 234 5.37 -8.13 -17.55
CA LEU A 234 5.52 -9.56 -17.86
C LEU A 234 5.70 -9.81 -19.36
N HIS A 235 6.13 -11.03 -19.72
CA HIS A 235 6.37 -11.48 -21.08
C HIS A 235 7.37 -10.56 -21.80
N LEU A 236 6.93 -9.85 -22.86
CA LEU A 236 7.79 -8.94 -23.64
C LEU A 236 8.05 -7.61 -22.94
N ASP A 237 7.39 -7.36 -21.82
CA ASP A 237 7.46 -6.09 -21.07
C ASP A 237 7.21 -4.85 -21.95
N ASN A 238 6.19 -4.93 -22.79
CA ASN A 238 5.82 -3.87 -23.71
C ASN A 238 5.41 -2.58 -22.98
N GLU A 239 5.64 -1.46 -23.64
CA GLU A 239 5.19 -0.15 -23.18
C GLU A 239 3.66 -0.10 -23.00
N ARG A 240 3.21 0.58 -21.92
CA ARG A 240 1.80 0.94 -21.69
C ARG A 240 1.66 2.40 -21.29
N SER A 241 0.54 3.02 -21.65
CA SER A 241 0.30 4.43 -21.38
C SER A 241 -0.50 4.62 -20.09
N MET A 242 0.20 4.82 -18.95
CA MET A 242 -0.37 5.04 -17.62
C MET A 242 -0.01 6.41 -17.03
N TRP A 243 0.75 7.23 -17.76
CA TRP A 243 1.25 8.53 -17.28
C TRP A 243 0.19 9.49 -16.71
N PRO A 244 -1.09 9.48 -17.14
CA PRO A 244 -2.09 10.38 -16.55
C PRO A 244 -2.33 10.11 -15.07
N TYR A 245 -2.25 8.84 -14.63
CA TYR A 245 -2.35 8.49 -13.21
C TYR A 245 -1.15 9.04 -12.42
N ARG A 246 0.07 8.88 -12.94
CA ARG A 246 1.28 9.47 -12.33
C ARG A 246 1.12 10.99 -12.14
N ASP A 247 0.72 11.68 -13.19
CA ASP A 247 0.56 13.13 -13.15
C ASP A 247 -0.57 13.57 -12.20
N TRP A 248 -1.63 12.75 -12.09
CA TRP A 248 -2.68 12.96 -11.10
C TRP A 248 -2.13 12.83 -9.67
N VAL A 249 -1.32 11.81 -9.38
CA VAL A 249 -0.69 11.63 -8.06
C VAL A 249 0.17 12.84 -7.70
N VAL A 250 0.99 13.33 -8.64
CA VAL A 250 1.83 14.53 -8.44
C VAL A 250 0.96 15.76 -8.11
N ARG A 251 -0.12 15.98 -8.87
CA ARG A 251 -1.06 17.09 -8.59
C ARG A 251 -1.74 16.92 -7.24
N ALA A 252 -2.20 15.73 -6.89
CA ALA A 252 -2.87 15.46 -5.63
C ALA A 252 -2.00 15.81 -4.40
N PHE A 253 -0.70 15.53 -4.47
CA PHE A 253 0.25 15.97 -3.44
C PHE A 253 0.43 17.49 -3.43
N ASN A 254 0.59 18.12 -4.58
CA ASN A 254 0.74 19.58 -4.68
C ASN A 254 -0.50 20.34 -4.21
N ASP A 255 -1.68 19.80 -4.46
CA ASP A 255 -2.97 20.37 -4.05
C ASP A 255 -3.32 20.00 -2.61
N ASN A 256 -2.49 19.20 -1.94
CA ASN A 256 -2.74 18.69 -0.59
C ASN A 256 -4.13 18.05 -0.48
N LEU A 257 -4.49 17.19 -1.47
CA LEU A 257 -5.78 16.50 -1.50
C LEU A 257 -6.01 15.74 -0.19
N PRO A 258 -7.15 15.91 0.49
CA PRO A 258 -7.44 15.18 1.73
C PRO A 258 -7.28 13.67 1.55
N PHE A 259 -6.67 13.02 2.54
CA PHE A 259 -6.26 11.61 2.44
C PHE A 259 -7.44 10.65 2.21
N ASP A 260 -8.60 10.94 2.78
CA ASP A 260 -9.85 10.19 2.55
C ASP A 260 -10.31 10.26 1.09
N GLN A 261 -10.24 11.45 0.48
CA GLN A 261 -10.55 11.64 -0.94
C GLN A 261 -9.49 10.98 -1.83
N PHE A 262 -8.21 11.18 -1.51
CA PHE A 262 -7.09 10.55 -2.20
C PHE A 262 -7.21 9.03 -2.22
N THR A 263 -7.62 8.42 -1.10
CA THR A 263 -7.87 6.98 -0.97
C THR A 263 -9.09 6.55 -1.79
N THR A 264 -10.22 7.20 -1.56
CA THR A 264 -11.49 6.82 -2.20
C THR A 264 -11.41 6.93 -3.73
N TRP A 265 -10.77 7.97 -4.26
CA TRP A 265 -10.67 8.16 -5.70
C TRP A 265 -9.75 7.11 -6.36
N GLN A 266 -8.72 6.65 -5.67
CA GLN A 266 -7.85 5.61 -6.21
C GLN A 266 -8.47 4.23 -6.19
N LEU A 267 -9.24 3.89 -5.15
CA LEU A 267 -9.87 2.58 -5.03
C LEU A 267 -11.19 2.47 -5.81
N ALA A 268 -11.96 3.55 -5.90
CA ALA A 268 -13.33 3.54 -6.42
C ALA A 268 -13.75 4.84 -7.13
N GLY A 269 -12.79 5.63 -7.65
CA GLY A 269 -13.09 6.93 -8.25
C GLY A 269 -13.99 6.85 -9.47
N ASP A 270 -13.85 5.82 -10.27
CA ASP A 270 -14.68 5.54 -11.45
C ASP A 270 -16.12 5.11 -11.11
N LEU A 271 -16.35 4.61 -9.89
CA LEU A 271 -17.65 4.16 -9.40
C LEU A 271 -18.46 5.27 -8.71
N LEU A 272 -17.88 6.45 -8.51
CA LEU A 272 -18.57 7.56 -7.87
C LEU A 272 -19.72 8.09 -8.74
N PRO A 273 -20.84 8.52 -8.15
CA PRO A 273 -21.92 9.13 -8.92
C PRO A 273 -21.42 10.35 -9.71
N ASN A 274 -21.67 10.37 -11.02
CA ASN A 274 -21.19 11.42 -11.93
C ASN A 274 -19.67 11.65 -11.86
N ALA A 275 -18.89 10.56 -11.75
CA ALA A 275 -17.44 10.59 -11.59
C ALA A 275 -16.78 11.57 -12.57
N THR A 276 -15.99 12.48 -12.03
CA THR A 276 -15.19 13.44 -12.80
C THR A 276 -14.06 12.74 -13.55
N LEU A 277 -13.44 13.45 -14.50
CA LEU A 277 -12.27 12.93 -15.20
C LEU A 277 -11.13 12.60 -14.24
N ASP A 278 -10.84 13.47 -13.28
CA ASP A 278 -9.78 13.27 -12.27
C ASP A 278 -10.06 12.05 -11.37
N GLN A 279 -11.32 11.83 -10.97
CA GLN A 279 -11.71 10.64 -10.21
C GLN A 279 -11.50 9.34 -11.00
N LYS A 280 -11.81 9.35 -12.29
CA LYS A 280 -11.56 8.21 -13.19
C LYS A 280 -10.07 7.98 -13.42
N ILE A 281 -9.27 9.04 -13.56
CA ILE A 281 -7.81 8.91 -13.69
C ILE A 281 -7.20 8.34 -12.41
N ALA A 282 -7.69 8.79 -11.24
CA ALA A 282 -7.22 8.29 -9.94
C ALA A 282 -7.38 6.78 -9.80
N SER A 283 -8.50 6.20 -10.30
CA SER A 283 -8.73 4.74 -10.27
C SER A 283 -7.74 3.94 -11.11
N GLY A 284 -6.85 4.61 -11.84
CA GLY A 284 -5.68 4.02 -12.48
C GLY A 284 -4.76 3.25 -11.51
N PHE A 285 -4.82 3.53 -10.20
CA PHE A 285 -4.18 2.71 -9.16
C PHE A 285 -4.49 1.22 -9.34
N ASN A 286 -5.74 0.87 -9.59
CA ASN A 286 -6.18 -0.52 -9.79
C ASN A 286 -5.63 -1.15 -11.09
N ARG A 287 -5.02 -0.36 -11.97
CA ARG A 287 -4.43 -0.79 -13.24
C ARG A 287 -2.90 -0.87 -13.21
N CYS A 288 -2.28 -0.56 -12.07
CA CYS A 288 -0.82 -0.60 -11.90
C CYS A 288 -0.25 -2.02 -11.74
N ASN A 289 -1.08 -3.05 -11.64
CA ASN A 289 -0.59 -4.43 -11.60
C ASN A 289 0.15 -4.79 -12.90
N VAL A 290 1.06 -5.75 -12.81
CA VAL A 290 1.69 -6.35 -14.00
C VAL A 290 0.66 -7.15 -14.79
N THR A 291 0.80 -7.16 -16.13
CA THR A 291 -0.07 -7.89 -17.05
C THR A 291 0.75 -8.68 -18.07
N THR A 292 0.14 -9.57 -18.81
CA THR A 292 0.80 -10.47 -19.77
C THR A 292 -0.04 -10.70 -21.01
N SER A 293 0.65 -11.06 -22.10
CA SER A 293 0.07 -11.69 -23.29
C SER A 293 0.98 -12.82 -23.78
N GLU A 294 1.57 -13.55 -22.84
CA GLU A 294 2.41 -14.70 -23.16
C GLU A 294 1.58 -15.83 -23.77
N GLY A 295 2.11 -16.43 -24.85
CA GLY A 295 1.47 -17.58 -25.49
C GLY A 295 1.37 -18.77 -24.53
N GLY A 296 0.17 -19.36 -24.41
CA GLY A 296 -0.11 -20.43 -23.47
C GLY A 296 -0.57 -19.99 -22.08
N SER A 297 -0.63 -18.70 -21.81
CA SER A 297 -1.24 -18.18 -20.58
C SER A 297 -2.72 -18.54 -20.50
N ILE A 298 -3.20 -18.89 -19.29
CA ILE A 298 -4.60 -19.23 -19.03
C ILE A 298 -5.33 -18.00 -18.54
N ASN A 299 -6.36 -17.55 -19.26
CA ASN A 299 -7.11 -16.34 -18.97
C ASN A 299 -7.65 -16.30 -17.53
N GLU A 300 -8.29 -17.38 -17.07
CA GLU A 300 -8.89 -17.49 -15.75
C GLU A 300 -7.84 -17.38 -14.64
N GLU A 301 -6.64 -17.93 -14.87
CA GLU A 301 -5.52 -17.82 -13.93
C GLU A 301 -5.08 -16.37 -13.79
N PHE A 302 -4.91 -15.63 -14.89
CA PHE A 302 -4.44 -14.25 -14.83
C PHE A 302 -5.49 -13.28 -14.30
N VAL A 303 -6.77 -13.45 -14.61
CA VAL A 303 -7.86 -12.70 -13.95
C VAL A 303 -7.80 -12.89 -12.44
N PHE A 304 -7.63 -14.14 -11.97
CA PHE A 304 -7.46 -14.43 -10.55
C PHE A 304 -6.21 -13.76 -9.97
N ARG A 305 -5.06 -13.91 -10.63
CA ARG A 305 -3.78 -13.32 -10.17
C ARG A 305 -3.85 -11.80 -10.07
N TYR A 306 -4.50 -11.11 -11.01
CA TYR A 306 -4.65 -9.65 -10.98
C TYR A 306 -5.54 -9.19 -9.82
N ALA A 307 -6.62 -9.89 -9.52
CA ALA A 307 -7.46 -9.58 -8.38
C ALA A 307 -6.74 -9.87 -7.03
N VAL A 308 -5.94 -10.95 -6.95
CA VAL A 308 -5.07 -11.24 -5.80
C VAL A 308 -4.06 -10.12 -5.59
N ASP A 309 -3.37 -9.69 -6.65
CA ASP A 309 -2.37 -8.62 -6.60
C ASP A 309 -2.97 -7.27 -6.16
N ARG A 310 -4.16 -6.90 -6.68
CA ARG A 310 -4.88 -5.69 -6.25
C ARG A 310 -5.27 -5.74 -4.78
N THR A 311 -5.71 -6.91 -4.31
CA THR A 311 -6.07 -7.14 -2.91
C THR A 311 -4.85 -6.99 -2.00
N ASP A 312 -3.78 -7.71 -2.30
CA ASP A 312 -2.55 -7.69 -1.49
C ASP A 312 -1.91 -6.29 -1.48
N THR A 313 -1.85 -5.62 -2.63
CA THR A 313 -1.35 -4.25 -2.72
C THR A 313 -2.22 -3.26 -1.93
N THR A 314 -3.55 -3.39 -1.98
CA THR A 314 -4.44 -2.53 -1.19
C THR A 314 -4.17 -2.71 0.30
N VAL A 315 -4.03 -3.94 0.77
CA VAL A 315 -3.68 -4.23 2.17
C VAL A 315 -2.30 -3.68 2.52
N ALA A 316 -1.31 -3.87 1.65
CA ALA A 316 0.06 -3.39 1.88
C ALA A 316 0.13 -1.86 1.95
N VAL A 317 -0.52 -1.15 1.02
CA VAL A 317 -0.46 0.31 0.91
C VAL A 317 -1.22 1.02 2.02
N TRP A 318 -2.44 0.58 2.35
CA TRP A 318 -3.30 1.29 3.31
C TRP A 318 -3.27 0.72 4.73
N LEU A 319 -3.02 -0.58 4.89
CA LEU A 319 -2.99 -1.20 6.22
C LEU A 319 -1.58 -1.49 6.71
N GLY A 320 -0.56 -1.41 5.83
CA GLY A 320 0.82 -1.74 6.18
C GLY A 320 1.01 -3.22 6.56
N LEU A 321 0.14 -4.10 6.05
CA LEU A 321 0.14 -5.54 6.30
C LEU A 321 0.45 -6.31 5.02
N THR A 322 0.87 -7.56 5.15
CA THR A 322 1.06 -8.48 4.02
C THR A 322 -0.08 -9.50 4.00
N ALA A 323 -0.93 -9.48 2.97
CA ALA A 323 -2.10 -10.35 2.89
C ALA A 323 -1.89 -11.61 2.04
N GLY A 324 -0.82 -11.68 1.26
CA GLY A 324 -0.60 -12.75 0.28
C GLY A 324 -0.61 -14.17 0.84
N CYS A 325 -0.25 -14.38 2.12
CA CYS A 325 -0.39 -15.69 2.79
C CYS A 325 -1.83 -16.15 2.89
N ALA A 326 -2.77 -15.19 3.02
CA ALA A 326 -4.19 -15.48 3.21
C ALA A 326 -4.91 -15.95 1.94
N VAL A 327 -4.23 -15.96 0.80
CA VAL A 327 -4.71 -16.62 -0.43
C VAL A 327 -4.96 -18.12 -0.20
N CYS A 328 -4.09 -18.80 0.58
CA CYS A 328 -4.14 -20.26 0.76
C CYS A 328 -4.59 -20.70 2.16
N HIS A 329 -4.38 -19.88 3.20
CA HIS A 329 -4.71 -20.21 4.58
C HIS A 329 -4.79 -18.93 5.42
N ASP A 330 -5.35 -18.98 6.61
CA ASP A 330 -5.35 -17.83 7.53
C ASP A 330 -3.92 -17.34 7.75
N HIS A 331 -3.73 -16.01 7.78
CA HIS A 331 -2.41 -15.43 7.93
C HIS A 331 -1.76 -15.88 9.24
N LYS A 332 -0.47 -16.21 9.17
CA LYS A 332 0.23 -16.84 10.29
C LYS A 332 0.42 -15.91 11.49
N PHE A 333 0.68 -14.62 11.23
CA PHE A 333 1.06 -13.65 12.25
C PHE A 333 0.03 -12.54 12.45
N ASP A 334 -0.58 -12.10 11.36
CA ASP A 334 -1.53 -10.99 11.34
C ASP A 334 -2.96 -11.50 11.45
N PRO A 335 -3.89 -10.72 12.01
CA PRO A 335 -5.29 -11.13 12.18
C PRO A 335 -6.06 -11.01 10.86
N ILE A 336 -5.61 -11.70 9.82
CA ILE A 336 -6.23 -11.76 8.49
C ILE A 336 -6.59 -13.21 8.20
N THR A 337 -7.87 -13.51 8.19
CA THR A 337 -8.34 -14.83 7.79
C THR A 337 -8.41 -14.98 6.27
N GLN A 338 -8.33 -16.20 5.75
CA GLN A 338 -8.55 -16.48 4.34
C GLN A 338 -9.92 -15.96 3.87
N LYS A 339 -10.93 -16.09 4.70
CA LYS A 339 -12.28 -15.60 4.40
C LYS A 339 -12.28 -14.07 4.20
N GLU A 340 -11.63 -13.31 5.07
CA GLU A 340 -11.54 -11.85 4.97
C GLU A 340 -10.76 -11.43 3.74
N PHE A 341 -9.68 -12.16 3.39
CA PHE A 341 -8.96 -11.94 2.15
C PHE A 341 -9.88 -12.04 0.93
N TYR A 342 -10.66 -13.12 0.82
CA TYR A 342 -11.58 -13.31 -0.32
C TYR A 342 -12.79 -12.37 -0.28
N GLN A 343 -13.18 -11.86 0.87
CA GLN A 343 -14.17 -10.79 0.96
C GLN A 343 -13.66 -9.50 0.34
N LEU A 344 -12.39 -9.13 0.58
CA LEU A 344 -11.75 -7.96 -0.06
C LEU A 344 -11.47 -8.23 -1.54
N TYR A 345 -10.97 -9.41 -1.88
CA TYR A 345 -10.75 -9.87 -3.26
C TYR A 345 -12.00 -9.72 -4.14
N ALA A 346 -13.19 -9.98 -3.60
CA ALA A 346 -14.44 -9.90 -4.33
C ALA A 346 -14.71 -8.52 -4.95
N PHE A 347 -14.20 -7.44 -4.36
CA PHE A 347 -14.30 -6.09 -4.93
C PHE A 347 -13.48 -5.92 -6.22
N PHE A 348 -12.40 -6.66 -6.37
CA PHE A 348 -11.51 -6.59 -7.53
C PHE A 348 -11.78 -7.67 -8.59
N ASN A 349 -12.53 -8.71 -8.25
CA ASN A 349 -12.79 -9.84 -9.13
C ASN A 349 -13.71 -9.50 -10.32
N SER A 350 -14.47 -8.41 -10.23
CA SER A 350 -15.37 -7.93 -11.29
C SER A 350 -14.76 -6.80 -12.13
N ALA A 351 -13.45 -6.58 -12.06
CA ALA A 351 -12.78 -5.60 -12.90
C ALA A 351 -12.92 -5.94 -14.39
N ALA A 352 -13.13 -4.91 -15.22
CA ALA A 352 -13.48 -5.08 -16.63
C ALA A 352 -12.27 -5.25 -17.57
N ASP A 353 -11.05 -5.22 -17.05
CA ASP A 353 -9.85 -5.40 -17.85
C ASP A 353 -9.67 -6.87 -18.29
N PRO A 354 -9.15 -7.10 -19.50
CA PRO A 354 -8.95 -8.44 -20.03
C PRO A 354 -7.79 -9.14 -19.28
N ALA A 355 -7.80 -10.47 -19.31
CA ALA A 355 -6.71 -11.28 -18.80
C ALA A 355 -5.40 -11.04 -19.56
N MET A 356 -5.49 -10.86 -20.87
CA MET A 356 -4.35 -10.62 -21.76
C MET A 356 -4.33 -9.16 -22.21
N ASP A 357 -3.17 -8.51 -22.08
CA ASP A 357 -3.00 -7.09 -22.45
C ASP A 357 -2.87 -6.87 -23.97
N GLY A 358 -2.68 -7.93 -24.75
CA GLY A 358 -2.53 -7.87 -26.20
C GLY A 358 -1.20 -7.31 -26.67
N ASN A 359 -0.24 -7.08 -25.77
CA ASN A 359 1.03 -6.39 -26.02
C ASN A 359 0.82 -5.00 -26.66
N ILE A 360 -0.26 -4.32 -26.31
CA ILE A 360 -0.64 -3.02 -26.88
C ILE A 360 -0.47 -1.88 -25.88
N LEU A 361 -0.18 -0.68 -26.39
CA LEU A 361 0.03 0.53 -25.57
C LEU A 361 -1.20 0.89 -24.70
N LEU A 362 -2.39 0.62 -25.18
CA LEU A 362 -3.67 1.02 -24.57
C LEU A 362 -4.60 -0.18 -24.41
N THR A 363 -4.37 -1.00 -23.39
CA THR A 363 -5.24 -2.14 -23.07
C THR A 363 -6.60 -1.66 -22.58
N PRO A 364 -7.73 -2.11 -23.17
CA PRO A 364 -9.07 -1.74 -22.72
C PRO A 364 -9.35 -2.18 -21.26
N PRO A 365 -10.30 -1.50 -20.57
CA PRO A 365 -11.00 -0.29 -20.95
C PRO A 365 -10.08 0.94 -20.90
N THR A 366 -10.21 1.87 -21.86
CA THR A 366 -9.37 3.06 -21.97
C THR A 366 -10.16 4.33 -21.71
N LEU A 367 -9.47 5.32 -21.17
CA LEU A 367 -9.99 6.66 -20.95
C LEU A 367 -9.31 7.63 -21.95
N ARG A 368 -10.12 8.25 -22.84
CA ARG A 368 -9.58 9.27 -23.73
C ARG A 368 -9.45 10.60 -23.01
N LEU A 369 -8.26 11.15 -23.01
CA LEU A 369 -7.96 12.46 -22.45
C LEU A 369 -7.78 13.46 -23.59
N SER A 370 -8.76 14.31 -23.81
CA SER A 370 -8.69 15.37 -24.80
C SER A 370 -8.56 16.74 -24.16
N THR A 371 -7.71 17.58 -24.73
CA THR A 371 -7.69 19.00 -24.39
C THR A 371 -8.99 19.66 -24.83
N PRO A 372 -9.36 20.83 -24.28
CA PRO A 372 -10.55 21.56 -24.71
C PRO A 372 -10.58 21.83 -26.24
N ALA A 373 -9.41 22.10 -26.83
CA ALA A 373 -9.28 22.30 -28.27
C ALA A 373 -9.57 21.01 -29.06
N GLN A 374 -9.03 19.88 -28.63
CA GLN A 374 -9.28 18.57 -29.23
C GLN A 374 -10.73 18.14 -29.06
N SER A 375 -11.34 18.37 -27.87
CA SER A 375 -12.75 18.07 -27.64
C SER A 375 -13.67 18.84 -28.60
N LYS A 376 -13.36 20.13 -28.84
CA LYS A 376 -14.08 20.92 -29.82
C LYS A 376 -13.92 20.37 -31.23
N GLN A 377 -12.68 20.03 -31.62
CA GLN A 377 -12.41 19.46 -32.94
C GLN A 377 -13.14 18.13 -33.17
N LEU A 378 -13.16 17.27 -32.14
CA LEU A 378 -13.91 16.00 -32.18
C LEU A 378 -15.40 16.24 -32.39
N ALA A 379 -15.99 17.16 -31.61
CA ALA A 379 -17.42 17.51 -31.78
C ALA A 379 -17.75 18.04 -33.19
N ASP A 380 -16.87 18.90 -33.74
CA ASP A 380 -17.02 19.43 -35.11
C ASP A 380 -16.92 18.30 -36.17
N LEU A 381 -16.03 17.32 -35.96
CA LEU A 381 -15.90 16.15 -36.84
C LEU A 381 -17.10 15.22 -36.75
N ASP A 382 -17.59 14.93 -35.54
CA ASP A 382 -18.79 14.10 -35.32
C ASP A 382 -20.03 14.72 -35.99
N GLN A 383 -20.17 16.04 -35.94
CA GLN A 383 -21.24 16.75 -36.67
C GLN A 383 -21.10 16.58 -38.18
N LYS A 384 -19.88 16.69 -38.72
CA LYS A 384 -19.64 16.47 -40.16
C LYS A 384 -19.94 15.04 -40.56
N ILE A 385 -19.51 14.05 -39.79
CA ILE A 385 -19.80 12.61 -40.00
C ILE A 385 -21.31 12.39 -40.03
N THR A 386 -22.04 12.91 -39.04
CA THR A 386 -23.50 12.80 -38.97
C THR A 386 -24.20 13.41 -40.21
N THR A 387 -23.70 14.55 -40.64
CA THR A 387 -24.22 15.24 -41.85
C THR A 387 -23.99 14.39 -43.11
N VAL A 388 -22.76 13.89 -43.32
CA VAL A 388 -22.42 13.04 -44.45
C VAL A 388 -23.22 11.72 -44.44
N GLN A 389 -23.35 11.09 -43.28
CA GLN A 389 -24.18 9.88 -43.13
C GLN A 389 -25.65 10.15 -43.50
N SER A 390 -26.19 11.33 -43.13
CA SER A 390 -27.54 11.71 -43.55
C SER A 390 -27.63 11.89 -45.08
N GLN A 391 -26.68 12.57 -45.68
CA GLN A 391 -26.58 12.74 -47.13
C GLN A 391 -26.50 11.39 -47.85
N ILE A 392 -25.70 10.46 -47.36
CA ILE A 392 -25.61 9.09 -47.90
C ILE A 392 -26.99 8.40 -47.82
N ARG A 393 -27.62 8.42 -46.61
CA ARG A 393 -28.96 7.81 -46.45
C ARG A 393 -30.00 8.40 -47.41
N ASP A 394 -29.97 9.72 -47.63
CA ASP A 394 -30.90 10.38 -48.51
C ASP A 394 -30.60 10.09 -49.99
N ALA A 395 -29.33 10.04 -50.36
CA ALA A 395 -28.90 9.62 -51.70
C ALA A 395 -29.30 8.16 -52.00
N LEU A 396 -29.15 7.27 -51.03
CA LEU A 396 -29.55 5.87 -51.17
C LEU A 396 -31.07 5.69 -51.39
N LYS A 397 -31.92 6.58 -50.84
CA LYS A 397 -33.36 6.53 -51.08
C LYS A 397 -33.74 6.81 -52.54
N THR A 398 -32.92 7.58 -53.24
CA THR A 398 -33.14 7.97 -54.67
C THR A 398 -32.31 7.14 -55.63
N LEU A 399 -31.43 6.30 -55.10
CA LEU A 399 -30.59 5.42 -55.92
C LEU A 399 -31.45 4.32 -56.55
N ASN A 400 -31.46 4.29 -57.86
CA ASN A 400 -32.10 3.18 -58.61
C ASN A 400 -31.09 2.02 -58.64
N TYR A 401 -31.16 1.16 -57.62
CA TYR A 401 -30.28 0.00 -57.54
C TYR A 401 -30.72 -1.06 -58.53
N ILE A 402 -29.86 -1.39 -59.46
CA ILE A 402 -30.05 -2.54 -60.34
C ILE A 402 -29.15 -3.67 -59.80
N ASP A 403 -29.79 -4.75 -59.36
CA ASP A 403 -29.08 -5.91 -58.86
C ASP A 403 -28.12 -6.46 -59.95
N PRO A 404 -26.81 -6.52 -59.70
CA PRO A 404 -25.86 -7.09 -60.66
C PRO A 404 -26.23 -8.51 -61.12
N ALA A 405 -26.93 -9.30 -60.30
CA ALA A 405 -27.45 -10.61 -60.67
C ALA A 405 -28.51 -10.57 -61.77
N THR A 406 -29.16 -9.41 -61.97
CA THR A 406 -30.19 -9.21 -63.03
C THR A 406 -29.58 -8.66 -64.32
N LEU A 407 -28.30 -8.24 -64.30
CA LEU A 407 -27.61 -7.79 -65.49
C LEU A 407 -27.21 -9.03 -66.32
N THR A 408 -27.52 -9.00 -67.62
CA THR A 408 -27.00 -10.04 -68.53
C THR A 408 -25.47 -10.04 -68.40
N PRO A 409 -24.85 -11.12 -68.01
CA PRO A 409 -23.40 -11.15 -67.93
C PRO A 409 -22.81 -10.71 -69.26
N PRO A 410 -21.76 -9.89 -69.25
CA PRO A 410 -21.10 -9.53 -70.50
C PRO A 410 -20.69 -10.83 -71.23
N PRO A 411 -20.75 -10.84 -72.54
CA PRO A 411 -20.36 -12.01 -73.32
C PRO A 411 -18.97 -12.45 -72.80
N PRO A 412 -18.75 -13.77 -72.63
CA PRO A 412 -17.47 -14.24 -72.12
C PRO A 412 -16.38 -13.58 -72.98
N VAL A 413 -15.53 -12.83 -72.34
CA VAL A 413 -14.30 -12.34 -72.97
C VAL A 413 -13.58 -13.61 -73.43
N ALA A 414 -13.35 -13.72 -74.74
CA ALA A 414 -12.58 -14.85 -75.24
C ALA A 414 -11.30 -14.91 -74.44
N THR A 415 -11.20 -15.96 -73.66
CA THR A 415 -10.00 -16.21 -72.82
C THR A 415 -8.86 -16.38 -73.81
N SER A 416 -8.16 -15.31 -74.14
CA SER A 416 -6.77 -15.45 -74.49
C SER A 416 -6.12 -16.27 -73.35
N GLU A 417 -5.46 -17.33 -73.72
CA GLU A 417 -4.80 -18.24 -72.76
C GLU A 417 -4.31 -17.49 -71.55
N ALA A 418 -4.76 -17.93 -70.36
CA ALA A 418 -4.29 -17.34 -69.11
C ALA A 418 -2.75 -17.53 -69.11
N VAL A 419 -2.05 -16.46 -69.43
CA VAL A 419 -0.62 -16.39 -69.20
C VAL A 419 -0.44 -16.27 -67.71
N TRP A 420 -0.18 -17.40 -67.08
CA TRP A 420 0.32 -17.41 -65.72
C TRP A 420 1.69 -16.76 -65.73
N PHE A 421 1.79 -15.56 -65.21
CA PHE A 421 3.10 -15.04 -64.87
C PHE A 421 3.57 -15.84 -63.67
N GLU A 422 4.47 -16.80 -63.91
CA GLU A 422 5.36 -17.25 -62.82
C GLU A 422 6.23 -16.06 -62.46
N ASP A 423 5.81 -15.27 -61.49
CA ASP A 423 6.68 -14.35 -60.82
C ASP A 423 7.68 -15.20 -60.04
N ALA A 424 8.78 -15.48 -60.71
CA ALA A 424 9.94 -16.08 -60.03
C ALA A 424 10.49 -15.05 -59.10
N PHE A 425 10.12 -15.15 -57.81
CA PHE A 425 10.81 -14.40 -56.77
C PHE A 425 12.29 -14.77 -56.80
N PRO A 426 13.23 -13.82 -56.66
CA PRO A 426 14.64 -14.13 -56.65
C PRO A 426 14.93 -15.18 -55.58
N ALA A 427 15.73 -16.20 -55.90
CA ALA A 427 16.13 -17.22 -54.92
C ALA A 427 16.75 -16.54 -53.70
N GLY A 428 16.16 -16.76 -52.51
CA GLY A 428 16.57 -16.13 -51.26
C GLY A 428 15.64 -15.02 -50.73
N SER A 429 14.50 -14.76 -51.37
CA SER A 429 13.46 -13.90 -50.75
C SER A 429 12.72 -14.66 -49.64
N ASP A 430 12.46 -14.01 -48.51
CA ASP A 430 11.79 -14.61 -47.35
C ASP A 430 10.37 -15.14 -47.64
N LEU A 431 9.79 -14.77 -48.77
CA LEU A 431 8.50 -15.26 -49.29
C LEU A 431 8.53 -16.68 -49.85
N GLN A 432 9.73 -17.22 -50.19
CA GLN A 432 9.88 -18.61 -50.67
C GLN A 432 9.87 -19.64 -49.55
N THR A 433 10.07 -19.22 -48.29
CA THR A 433 10.09 -20.12 -47.13
C THR A 433 8.78 -20.19 -46.36
N ALA A 434 7.82 -19.32 -46.66
CA ALA A 434 6.44 -19.41 -46.12
C ALA A 434 5.70 -20.49 -46.93
N GLY A 435 5.62 -21.71 -46.41
CA GLY A 435 4.86 -22.80 -47.03
C GLY A 435 3.40 -22.41 -47.21
N ALA A 436 2.85 -22.85 -48.34
CA ALA A 436 1.47 -22.75 -48.84
C ALA A 436 0.89 -21.30 -48.92
N PRO A 437 0.22 -20.98 -50.04
CA PRO A 437 -0.37 -19.69 -50.19
C PRO A 437 -1.36 -19.47 -49.06
N THR A 438 -1.09 -18.48 -48.21
CA THR A 438 -2.09 -17.91 -47.33
C THR A 438 -3.22 -17.49 -48.21
N GLU A 439 -4.41 -18.10 -48.08
CA GLU A 439 -5.64 -17.54 -48.62
C GLU A 439 -5.71 -16.10 -48.11
N PHE A 440 -5.63 -15.15 -48.99
CA PHE A 440 -6.02 -13.79 -48.69
C PHE A 440 -7.53 -13.82 -48.47
N VAL A 441 -7.93 -14.09 -47.20
CA VAL A 441 -9.26 -13.76 -46.76
C VAL A 441 -9.33 -12.27 -46.84
N THR A 442 -9.96 -11.72 -47.87
CA THR A 442 -10.45 -10.36 -47.86
C THR A 442 -11.51 -10.32 -46.77
N GLN A 443 -11.09 -10.06 -45.52
CA GLN A 443 -12.03 -9.55 -44.55
C GLN A 443 -12.55 -8.23 -45.13
N GLU A 444 -13.84 -8.14 -45.33
CA GLU A 444 -14.53 -6.87 -45.44
C GLU A 444 -14.41 -6.17 -44.08
N THR A 445 -13.25 -5.65 -43.79
CA THR A 445 -13.06 -4.69 -42.70
C THR A 445 -13.19 -3.32 -43.36
N GLY A 446 -14.23 -2.63 -43.01
CA GLY A 446 -14.28 -1.18 -43.25
C GLY A 446 -13.00 -0.53 -42.71
N PRO A 447 -12.63 0.67 -43.20
CA PRO A 447 -11.33 1.26 -42.94
C PRO A 447 -11.06 1.39 -41.45
N VAL A 448 -10.10 0.63 -40.95
CA VAL A 448 -9.50 0.83 -39.62
C VAL A 448 -8.59 2.03 -39.76
N PHE A 449 -9.07 3.21 -39.32
CA PHE A 449 -8.20 4.35 -39.13
C PHE A 449 -7.36 4.08 -37.85
N SER A 450 -6.07 3.94 -38.02
CA SER A 450 -5.06 3.98 -36.97
C SER A 450 -5.02 5.34 -36.27
#